data_6a9d5852d44101fa21b36c38292dffc7
#
_entry.id   6a9d5852d44101fa21b36c38292dffc7
#
_cell.length_a   1.000
_cell.length_b   1.000
_cell.length_c   1.000
_cell.angle_alpha   90.00
_cell.angle_beta   90.00
_cell.angle_gamma   90.00
#
_symmetry.space_group_name_H-M   'P 1'
#
loop_
_entity.id
_entity.type
_entity.pdbx_description
1 polymer ?
#
loop_
_entity_poly.entity_id
_entity_poly.type
_entity_poly.pdbx_seq_one_letter_code
_entity_poly.pdbx_strand_id
1 'polypeptide(L)' 'MSQAFVKEQDEEWLHDIQPTMQALINYLTRQNNGIRVYEQKQFVSEKTNKIVYSMSNGLNYTLDDAGRWTIA' A
#
# COMPACT_ATOMS: atom_id res chain seq x y z
N MET A 1 -22.45 16.78 -10.90
CA MET A 1 -21.95 16.28 -11.38
C MET A 1 -20.68 16.07 -11.04
N SER A 2 -20.07 16.73 -10.87
CA SER A 2 -18.78 16.60 -10.70
C SER A 2 -18.30 15.99 -9.48
N GLN A 3 -19.12 15.79 -8.52
CA GLN A 3 -18.66 15.19 -7.32
C GLN A 3 -18.10 13.83 -7.53
N ALA A 4 -18.69 13.08 -8.37
CA ALA A 4 -18.21 11.75 -8.61
C ALA A 4 -16.83 11.79 -9.23
N PHE A 5 -16.60 12.78 -10.05
CA PHE A 5 -15.30 12.87 -10.64
C PHE A 5 -14.24 13.17 -9.63
N VAL A 6 -14.53 14.05 -8.74
CA VAL A 6 -13.57 14.43 -7.72
C VAL A 6 -13.20 13.23 -6.90
N LYS A 7 -14.21 12.42 -6.55
CA LYS A 7 -13.93 11.25 -5.79
C LYS A 7 -13.06 10.30 -6.54
N GLU A 8 -13.31 10.09 -7.80
CA GLU A 8 -12.53 9.18 -8.56
C GLU A 8 -11.11 9.61 -8.70
N GLN A 9 -10.88 10.89 -8.77
CA GLN A 9 -9.54 11.39 -8.89
C GLN A 9 -8.76 11.18 -7.63
N ASP A 10 -9.44 11.17 -6.49
CA ASP A 10 -8.78 10.98 -5.22
C ASP A 10 -8.53 9.52 -4.93
N GLU A 11 -9.17 8.62 -5.66
CA GLU A 11 -8.98 7.21 -5.42
C GLU A 11 -7.82 6.69 -6.21
N GLU A 12 -6.91 6.06 -5.56
CA GLU A 12 -5.79 5.42 -6.21
C GLU A 12 -5.85 3.94 -5.90
N TRP A 13 -5.38 3.14 -6.83
CA TRP A 13 -5.24 1.72 -6.59
C TRP A 13 -3.88 1.48 -5.94
N LEU A 14 -3.80 0.43 -5.16
CA LEU A 14 -2.56 0.10 -4.49
C LEU A 14 -1.40 0.01 -5.47
N HIS A 15 -1.62 -0.58 -6.63
CA HIS A 15 -0.55 -0.76 -7.59
C HIS A 15 -0.22 0.51 -8.38
N ASP A 16 -0.96 1.59 -8.16
CA ASP A 16 -0.69 2.85 -8.86
C ASP A 16 0.16 3.80 -8.05
N ILE A 17 0.37 3.55 -6.76
CA ILE A 17 1.16 4.47 -5.96
C ILE A 17 2.64 4.19 -6.18
N GLN A 18 3.47 5.15 -5.78
CA GLN A 18 4.91 5.01 -5.90
C GLN A 18 5.40 3.79 -5.13
N PRO A 19 6.44 3.11 -5.63
CA PRO A 19 6.94 1.91 -4.94
C PRO A 19 7.88 2.28 -3.79
N THR A 20 7.42 3.12 -2.90
CA THR A 20 8.19 3.53 -1.72
C THR A 20 7.37 3.29 -0.48
N MET A 21 8.06 3.15 0.64
CA MET A 21 7.35 2.95 1.91
C MET A 21 6.54 4.18 2.29
N GLN A 22 7.05 5.38 2.01
CA GLN A 22 6.32 6.59 2.33
C GLN A 22 4.99 6.67 1.57
N ALA A 23 5.01 6.30 0.29
CA ALA A 23 3.79 6.31 -0.50
C ALA A 23 2.80 5.27 0.01
N LEU A 24 3.29 4.11 0.42
CA LEU A 24 2.43 3.07 0.97
C LEU A 24 1.80 3.54 2.27
N ILE A 25 2.58 4.13 3.16
CA ILE A 25 2.06 4.63 4.43
C ILE A 25 0.99 5.68 4.19
N ASN A 26 1.24 6.61 3.28
CA ASN A 26 0.28 7.66 2.99
C ASN A 26 -1.01 7.09 2.42
N TYR A 27 -0.87 6.15 1.50
CA TYR A 27 -2.04 5.52 0.89
C TYR A 27 -2.87 4.78 1.94
N LEU A 28 -2.22 3.94 2.74
CA LEU A 28 -2.94 3.15 3.73
C LEU A 28 -3.55 4.00 4.83
N THR A 29 -2.89 5.09 5.19
CA THR A 29 -3.44 6.01 6.19
C THR A 29 -4.73 6.64 5.68
N ARG A 30 -4.75 7.03 4.40
CA ARG A 30 -5.98 7.58 3.82
C ARG A 30 -7.08 6.54 3.80
N GLN A 31 -6.74 5.29 3.46
CA GLN A 31 -7.73 4.22 3.43
C GLN A 31 -8.23 3.88 4.83
N ASN A 32 -7.48 4.23 5.84
CA ASN A 32 -7.82 3.92 7.22
C ASN A 32 -8.41 5.15 7.93
N ASN A 33 -9.14 5.97 7.18
CA ASN A 33 -9.85 7.15 7.72
C ASN A 33 -8.90 8.15 8.37
N GLY A 34 -7.70 8.26 7.86
CA GLY A 34 -6.72 9.21 8.36
C GLY A 34 -5.95 8.73 9.58
N ILE A 35 -6.27 7.55 10.10
CA ILE A 35 -5.52 6.99 11.21
C ILE A 35 -4.25 6.39 10.65
N ARG A 36 -3.13 6.81 11.20
CA ARG A 36 -1.82 6.46 10.64
C ARG A 36 -1.60 4.96 10.61
N VAL A 37 -1.18 4.48 9.44
CA VAL A 37 -0.75 3.10 9.26
C VAL A 37 0.76 3.13 9.12
N TYR A 38 1.47 2.23 9.78
CA TYR A 38 2.93 2.22 9.76
C TYR A 38 3.44 0.80 9.62
N GLU A 39 4.70 0.70 9.27
CA GLU A 39 5.35 -0.59 9.12
C GLU A 39 5.68 -1.16 10.49
N GLN A 40 5.28 -2.41 10.72
CA GLN A 40 5.58 -3.09 11.97
C GLN A 40 6.81 -3.96 11.86
N LYS A 41 6.98 -4.65 10.74
CA LYS A 41 8.16 -5.47 10.52
C LYS A 41 8.29 -5.80 9.06
N GLN A 42 9.43 -6.33 8.68
CA GLN A 42 9.63 -6.82 7.33
C GLN A 42 10.38 -8.14 7.39
N PHE A 43 10.15 -8.97 6.41
CA PHE A 43 10.81 -10.26 6.34
C PHE A 43 10.82 -10.74 4.89
N VAL A 44 11.69 -11.69 4.59
CA VAL A 44 11.78 -12.24 3.24
C VAL A 44 10.89 -13.47 3.15
N SER A 45 10.02 -13.49 2.14
CA SER A 45 9.15 -14.63 1.93
C SER A 45 9.94 -15.75 1.29
N GLU A 46 9.88 -16.93 1.86
CA GLU A 46 10.60 -18.07 1.31
C GLU A 46 10.00 -18.51 -0.02
N LYS A 47 8.73 -18.24 -0.22
CA LYS A 47 8.08 -18.67 -1.45
C LYS A 47 8.46 -17.82 -2.64
N THR A 48 8.59 -16.52 -2.44
CA THR A 48 8.82 -15.60 -3.54
C THR A 48 10.19 -14.97 -3.53
N ASN A 49 10.93 -15.09 -2.40
CA ASN A 49 12.23 -14.46 -2.22
C ASN A 49 12.11 -12.95 -2.22
N LYS A 50 10.94 -12.42 -1.95
CA LYS A 50 10.70 -10.97 -1.92
C LYS A 50 10.50 -10.51 -0.50
N ILE A 51 10.81 -9.24 -0.26
CA ILE A 51 10.60 -8.66 1.06
C ILE A 51 9.12 -8.40 1.24
N VAL A 52 8.59 -8.82 2.38
CA VAL A 52 7.20 -8.60 2.75
C VAL A 52 7.18 -7.61 3.90
N TYR A 53 6.33 -6.59 3.79
CA TYR A 53 6.21 -5.55 4.80
C TYR A 53 4.89 -5.74 5.55
N SER A 54 4.97 -5.98 6.84
CA SER A 54 3.79 -6.17 7.67
C SER A 54 3.38 -4.82 8.24
N MET A 55 2.19 -4.39 7.96
CA MET A 55 1.73 -3.06 8.33
C MET A 55 0.78 -3.12 9.52
N SER A 56 0.61 -1.98 10.19
CA SER A 56 -0.19 -1.92 11.40
C SER A 56 -1.68 -2.16 11.16
N ASN A 57 -2.11 -2.11 9.92
CA ASN A 57 -3.51 -2.41 9.60
C ASN A 57 -3.79 -3.91 9.55
N GLY A 58 -2.79 -4.74 9.83
CA GLY A 58 -2.97 -6.18 9.87
C GLY A 58 -2.74 -6.88 8.56
N LEU A 59 -2.32 -6.17 7.52
CA LEU A 59 -2.08 -6.77 6.22
C LEU A 59 -0.61 -6.72 5.86
N ASN A 60 -0.22 -7.59 4.96
CA ASN A 60 1.16 -7.68 4.49
C ASN A 60 1.20 -7.24 3.03
N TYR A 61 2.26 -6.51 2.68
CA TYR A 61 2.42 -5.96 1.34
C TYR A 61 3.80 -6.27 0.80
N THR A 62 3.91 -6.34 -0.51
CA THR A 62 5.19 -6.58 -1.16
C THR A 62 5.17 -5.88 -2.51
N LEU A 63 6.34 -5.74 -3.12
CA LEU A 63 6.44 -5.24 -4.49
C LEU A 63 6.48 -6.44 -5.42
N ASP A 64 5.68 -6.41 -6.48
CA ASP A 64 5.65 -7.50 -7.42
C ASP A 64 6.82 -7.36 -8.41
N ASP A 65 6.88 -8.25 -9.41
CA ASP A 65 7.98 -8.25 -10.36
C ASP A 65 8.03 -6.98 -11.20
N ALA A 66 6.91 -6.30 -11.33
CA ALA A 66 6.85 -5.04 -12.06
C ALA A 66 7.21 -3.84 -11.18
N GLY A 67 7.52 -4.09 -9.91
CA GLY A 67 7.87 -3.02 -8.97
C GLY A 67 6.66 -2.27 -8.45
N ARG A 68 5.50 -2.92 -8.41
CA ARG A 68 4.29 -2.28 -7.90
C ARG A 68 3.85 -2.91 -6.60
N TRP A 69 3.22 -2.11 -5.76
CA TRP A 69 2.71 -2.62 -4.50
C TRP A 69 1.55 -3.58 -4.72
N THR A 70 1.56 -4.66 -3.97
CA THR A 70 0.49 -5.65 -4.01
C THR A 70 0.40 -6.30 -2.63
N ILE A 71 -0.71 -6.96 -2.35
CA ILE A 71 -0.88 -7.67 -1.09
C ILE A 71 -0.12 -8.99 -1.16
N ALA A 72 0.67 -9.23 -0.15
CA ALA A 72 1.49 -10.44 -0.11
C ALA A 72 0.68 -11.67 0.27
#